data_a9445e379ce48f6224175982a9b1645e
#
_entry.id   a9445e379ce48f6224175982a9b1645e
#
_cell.length_a   1.000
_cell.length_b   1.000
_cell.length_c   1.000
_cell.angle_alpha   90.00
_cell.angle_beta   90.00
_cell.angle_gamma   90.00
#
_symmetry.space_group_name_H-M   'P 1'
#
loop_
_entity.id
_entity.type
_entity.pdbx_description
1 polymer ?
#
loop_
_entity_poly.entity_id
_entity_poly.type
_entity_poly.pdbx_seq_one_letter_code
_entity_poly.pdbx_strand_id
1 'polypeptide(L)'
;KTALTQAQSALVISKYQVSSSSAGVSSSGMPSMPTSRNKNESEHSTTHSAVSEGTIIIRNKDEQKQDINELSRDTEQANNELKHIFNKQKEQDIIDQTQLVSEIGGETLTMLNHIDRIRAESKAKEAVEKEQEKSKNKGLTEEEQQKIYEDAYKKAMNEGMSTMGSDTRQGIDMAVSIINGLISGDMAGAAAGGLAPKIATIIKQQTEGNTVANTVSHAILGAVVAELQGNSANVERSKKVG
;
A
#
# COMPACT_ATOMS: atom_id res chain seq x y z
N LYS A 1 14.16 60.39 0.97
CA LYS A 1 15.11 59.96 2.03
C LYS A 1 14.67 58.60 2.52
N THR A 2 15.43 57.55 2.25
CA THR A 2 15.12 56.16 2.66
C THR A 2 16.19 55.69 3.63
N ALA A 3 15.81 55.34 4.84
CA ALA A 3 16.69 54.68 5.78
C ALA A 3 17.01 53.25 5.29
N LEU A 4 18.24 52.81 5.42
CA LEU A 4 18.60 51.46 5.10
C LEU A 4 18.14 50.55 6.28
N THR A 5 17.24 49.66 5.96
CA THR A 5 16.73 48.65 6.91
C THR A 5 16.80 47.30 6.25
N GLN A 6 17.46 46.37 6.91
CA GLN A 6 17.54 44.99 6.46
C GLN A 6 16.42 44.18 7.11
N ALA A 7 15.66 43.49 6.31
CA ALA A 7 14.70 42.50 6.81
C ALA A 7 15.47 41.33 7.46
N GLN A 8 15.05 40.87 8.63
CA GLN A 8 15.83 39.88 9.37
C GLN A 8 15.65 38.47 8.77
N SER A 9 14.45 38.09 8.41
CA SER A 9 14.19 36.77 7.81
C SER A 9 12.80 36.69 7.18
N ALA A 10 12.64 35.75 6.26
CA ALA A 10 11.35 35.34 5.70
C ALA A 10 11.19 33.85 5.87
N LEU A 11 10.05 33.42 6.44
CA LEU A 11 9.68 32.03 6.58
C LEU A 11 8.82 31.61 5.40
N VAL A 12 9.23 30.57 4.69
CA VAL A 12 8.46 29.95 3.63
C VAL A 12 8.04 28.55 4.07
N ILE A 13 6.76 28.24 3.94
CA ILE A 13 6.19 26.95 4.32
C ILE A 13 5.56 26.32 3.08
N SER A 14 5.95 25.10 2.77
CA SER A 14 5.26 24.25 1.80
C SER A 14 4.55 23.11 2.50
N LYS A 15 3.30 22.87 2.14
CA LYS A 15 2.49 21.77 2.67
C LYS A 15 1.82 21.04 1.54
N TYR A 16 1.74 19.71 1.64
CA TYR A 16 0.90 18.93 0.76
C TYR A 16 0.15 17.83 1.52
N GLN A 17 -0.95 17.42 0.95
CA GLN A 17 -1.75 16.31 1.44
C GLN A 17 -2.05 15.38 0.26
N VAL A 18 -1.84 14.09 0.47
CA VAL A 18 -2.27 13.03 -0.43
C VAL A 18 -3.31 12.20 0.29
N SER A 19 -4.46 12.02 -0.32
CA SER A 19 -5.52 11.14 0.19
C SER A 19 -6.02 10.29 -0.97
N SER A 20 -6.01 8.99 -0.78
CA SER A 20 -6.56 8.02 -1.72
C SER A 20 -7.23 6.89 -0.95
N SER A 21 -8.36 6.43 -1.45
CA SER A 21 -9.03 5.24 -0.96
C SER A 21 -9.64 4.48 -2.12
N SER A 22 -9.54 3.17 -2.10
CA SER A 22 -10.26 2.31 -3.03
C SER A 22 -10.98 1.21 -2.27
N ALA A 23 -12.20 0.97 -2.67
CA ALA A 23 -12.99 -0.17 -2.27
C ALA A 23 -13.84 -0.56 -3.48
N GLY A 24 -13.92 -1.83 -3.77
CA GLY A 24 -14.63 -2.30 -4.95
C GLY A 24 -15.11 -3.72 -4.78
N VAL A 25 -15.66 -4.23 -5.85
CA VAL A 25 -16.06 -5.64 -5.96
C VAL A 25 -15.24 -6.22 -7.11
N SER A 26 -14.60 -7.35 -6.85
CA SER A 26 -13.86 -8.06 -7.89
C SER A 26 -14.79 -8.50 -9.02
N SER A 27 -14.26 -8.85 -10.16
CA SER A 27 -15.01 -9.39 -11.31
C SER A 27 -15.84 -10.62 -10.96
N SER A 28 -15.50 -11.30 -9.87
CA SER A 28 -16.23 -12.46 -9.32
C SER A 28 -17.34 -12.08 -8.33
N GLY A 29 -17.60 -10.79 -8.09
CA GLY A 29 -18.61 -10.30 -7.14
C GLY A 29 -18.19 -10.36 -5.67
N MET A 30 -16.93 -10.70 -5.35
CA MET A 30 -16.42 -10.67 -4.00
C MET A 30 -15.91 -9.27 -3.64
N PRO A 31 -16.11 -8.80 -2.40
CA PRO A 31 -15.52 -7.54 -1.96
C PRO A 31 -14.00 -7.57 -2.11
N SER A 32 -13.44 -6.57 -2.80
CA SER A 32 -12.00 -6.37 -2.84
C SER A 32 -11.51 -5.87 -1.48
N MET A 33 -10.24 -6.13 -1.18
CA MET A 33 -9.64 -5.59 0.03
C MET A 33 -9.54 -4.08 -0.09
N PRO A 34 -10.09 -3.31 0.88
CA PRO A 34 -10.03 -1.86 0.82
C PRO A 34 -8.59 -1.38 1.01
N THR A 35 -8.21 -0.39 0.22
CA THR A 35 -6.94 0.32 0.40
C THR A 35 -7.23 1.77 0.78
N SER A 36 -6.42 2.32 1.66
CA SER A 36 -6.46 3.75 1.98
C SER A 36 -5.06 4.29 2.19
N ARG A 37 -4.82 5.48 1.67
CA ARG A 37 -3.58 6.23 1.91
C ARG A 37 -3.94 7.65 2.30
N ASN A 38 -3.37 8.10 3.39
CA ASN A 38 -3.45 9.49 3.82
C ASN A 38 -2.06 9.92 4.28
N LYS A 39 -1.49 10.90 3.59
CA LYS A 39 -0.17 11.44 3.88
C LYS A 39 -0.22 12.96 3.89
N ASN A 40 0.28 13.53 4.98
CA ASN A 40 0.45 14.97 5.13
C ASN A 40 1.93 15.24 5.40
N GLU A 41 2.53 16.11 4.63
CA GLU A 41 3.89 16.58 4.87
C GLU A 41 3.94 18.09 4.81
N SER A 42 4.85 18.66 5.60
CA SER A 42 5.15 20.07 5.59
C SER A 42 6.66 20.28 5.67
N GLU A 43 7.15 21.19 4.89
CA GLU A 43 8.54 21.64 4.92
C GLU A 43 8.55 23.14 5.12
N HIS A 44 9.53 23.64 5.83
CA HIS A 44 9.72 25.04 6.04
C HIS A 44 11.19 25.41 5.78
N SER A 45 11.37 26.60 5.26
CA SER A 45 12.69 27.18 5.04
C SER A 45 12.68 28.62 5.51
N THR A 46 13.76 29.05 6.12
CA THR A 46 13.96 30.43 6.55
C THR A 46 15.03 31.06 5.68
N THR A 47 14.66 32.08 4.94
CA THR A 47 15.60 32.88 4.17
C THR A 47 16.01 34.09 5.01
N HIS A 48 17.29 34.29 5.19
CA HIS A 48 17.85 35.44 5.88
C HIS A 48 18.31 36.46 4.86
N SER A 49 18.10 37.73 5.16
CA SER A 49 18.67 38.79 4.32
C SER A 49 20.14 38.99 4.66
N ALA A 50 20.96 39.14 3.64
CA ALA A 50 22.36 39.45 3.79
C ALA A 50 22.77 40.55 2.81
N VAL A 51 23.78 41.32 3.17
CA VAL A 51 24.34 42.35 2.32
C VAL A 51 25.72 41.91 1.88
N SER A 52 25.95 41.80 0.59
CA SER A 52 27.26 41.44 0.04
C SER A 52 28.34 42.41 0.49
N GLU A 53 29.58 41.98 0.37
CA GLU A 53 30.73 42.83 0.69
C GLU A 53 30.68 44.14 -0.10
N GLY A 54 30.97 45.23 0.58
CA GLY A 54 30.96 46.58 0.04
C GLY A 54 30.92 47.65 1.12
N THR A 55 31.24 48.87 0.74
CA THR A 55 31.20 49.98 1.67
C THR A 55 29.80 50.59 1.69
N ILE A 56 29.19 50.63 2.86
CA ILE A 56 27.92 51.31 3.10
C ILE A 56 28.21 52.71 3.65
N ILE A 57 27.77 53.72 2.90
CA ILE A 57 27.93 55.14 3.31
C ILE A 57 26.57 55.69 3.74
N ILE A 58 26.42 55.95 5.03
CA ILE A 58 25.22 56.63 5.55
C ILE A 58 25.44 58.14 5.51
N ARG A 59 24.63 58.81 4.69
CA ARG A 59 24.71 60.28 4.53
C ARG A 59 23.93 61.05 5.61
N ASN A 60 22.90 60.42 6.18
CA ASN A 60 22.12 60.98 7.29
C ASN A 60 22.07 59.98 8.45
N LYS A 61 22.93 60.17 9.42
CA LYS A 61 23.05 59.30 10.58
C LYS A 61 21.87 59.43 11.55
N ASP A 62 21.21 60.59 11.58
CA ASP A 62 20.15 60.87 12.54
C ASP A 62 18.83 60.14 12.17
N GLU A 63 18.68 59.79 10.92
CA GLU A 63 17.52 58.99 10.45
C GLU A 63 17.83 57.48 10.38
N GLN A 64 19.03 57.04 10.60
CA GLN A 64 19.42 55.63 10.58
C GLN A 64 19.01 54.95 11.88
N LYS A 65 18.15 53.97 11.80
CA LYS A 65 17.62 53.22 12.97
C LYS A 65 18.37 51.95 13.29
N GLN A 66 18.97 51.31 12.30
CA GLN A 66 19.70 50.04 12.46
C GLN A 66 21.22 50.30 12.41
N ASP A 67 21.99 49.72 13.32
CA ASP A 67 23.43 49.78 13.26
C ASP A 67 23.94 49.00 12.03
N ILE A 68 24.85 49.59 11.26
CA ILE A 68 25.46 48.97 10.09
C ILE A 68 26.28 47.72 10.49
N ASN A 69 26.86 47.74 11.67
CA ASN A 69 27.64 46.63 12.17
C ASN A 69 26.79 45.39 12.52
N GLU A 70 25.49 45.57 12.70
CA GLU A 70 24.51 44.49 12.93
C GLU A 70 23.97 43.88 11.64
N LEU A 71 24.34 44.41 10.47
CA LEU A 71 23.91 43.88 9.18
C LEU A 71 24.58 42.52 8.93
N SER A 72 23.77 41.51 8.63
CA SER A 72 24.30 40.20 8.23
C SER A 72 25.07 40.32 6.91
N ARG A 73 26.30 39.81 6.91
CA ARG A 73 27.15 39.70 5.71
C ARG A 73 27.28 38.28 5.20
N ASP A 74 26.62 37.32 5.85
CA ASP A 74 26.63 35.93 5.48
C ASP A 74 25.69 35.70 4.28
N THR A 75 26.25 35.89 3.09
CA THR A 75 25.53 35.66 1.82
C THR A 75 25.46 34.18 1.44
N GLU A 76 26.31 33.33 2.03
CA GLU A 76 26.32 31.89 1.72
C GLU A 76 25.15 31.14 2.37
N GLN A 77 24.78 31.55 3.58
CA GLN A 77 23.66 30.97 4.31
C GLN A 77 22.36 31.80 4.24
N ALA A 78 22.36 32.88 3.49
CA ALA A 78 21.20 33.77 3.39
C ALA A 78 20.04 33.11 2.63
N ASN A 79 20.32 32.33 1.61
CA ASN A 79 19.31 31.75 0.73
C ASN A 79 19.18 30.25 0.94
N ASN A 80 18.35 29.86 1.90
CA ASN A 80 18.00 28.46 2.11
C ASN A 80 16.84 28.09 1.20
N GLU A 81 17.10 27.23 0.21
CA GLU A 81 16.07 26.74 -0.68
C GLU A 81 15.13 25.80 0.06
N LEU A 82 13.82 25.95 -0.25
CA LEU A 82 12.81 25.00 0.21
C LEU A 82 13.01 23.67 -0.51
N LYS A 83 13.18 22.60 0.23
CA LYS A 83 13.28 21.28 -0.37
C LYS A 83 11.97 20.91 -1.06
N HIS A 84 12.07 20.31 -2.23
CA HIS A 84 10.91 19.79 -2.95
C HIS A 84 10.46 18.49 -2.29
N ILE A 85 9.41 18.58 -1.46
CA ILE A 85 8.92 17.45 -0.65
C ILE A 85 7.86 16.61 -1.37
N PHE A 86 7.17 17.17 -2.38
CA PHE A 86 6.14 16.47 -3.12
C PHE A 86 6.68 15.89 -4.42
N ASN A 87 6.60 14.56 -4.52
CA ASN A 87 6.87 13.83 -5.76
C ASN A 87 5.61 13.08 -6.19
N LYS A 88 4.88 13.67 -7.16
CA LYS A 88 3.63 13.11 -7.68
C LYS A 88 3.79 11.68 -8.18
N GLN A 89 4.87 11.39 -8.92
CA GLN A 89 5.09 10.06 -9.48
C GLN A 89 5.29 9.04 -8.36
N LYS A 90 6.10 9.35 -7.36
CA LYS A 90 6.31 8.48 -6.19
C LYS A 90 5.01 8.19 -5.44
N GLU A 91 4.18 9.20 -5.24
CA GLU A 91 2.89 8.99 -4.55
C GLU A 91 1.92 8.16 -5.39
N GLN A 92 1.90 8.37 -6.72
CA GLN A 92 1.10 7.56 -7.62
C GLN A 92 1.59 6.10 -7.64
N ASP A 93 2.90 5.87 -7.73
CA ASP A 93 3.48 4.53 -7.71
C ASP A 93 3.13 3.77 -6.43
N ILE A 94 3.10 4.44 -5.29
CA ILE A 94 2.66 3.83 -4.01
C ILE A 94 1.18 3.43 -4.08
N ILE A 95 0.33 4.31 -4.59
CA ILE A 95 -1.11 4.04 -4.72
C ILE A 95 -1.33 2.83 -5.64
N ASP A 96 -0.71 2.84 -6.82
CA ASP A 96 -0.87 1.78 -7.81
C ASP A 96 -0.35 0.43 -7.28
N GLN A 97 0.78 0.42 -6.59
CA GLN A 97 1.34 -0.79 -6.00
C GLN A 97 0.48 -1.33 -4.85
N THR A 98 -0.05 -0.48 -3.97
CA THR A 98 -0.93 -0.93 -2.89
C THR A 98 -2.25 -1.47 -3.43
N GLN A 99 -2.76 -0.90 -4.50
CA GLN A 99 -3.94 -1.40 -5.18
C GLN A 99 -3.67 -2.77 -5.82
N LEU A 100 -2.56 -2.94 -6.52
CA LEU A 100 -2.14 -4.22 -7.12
C LEU A 100 -2.05 -5.33 -6.07
N VAL A 101 -1.44 -5.06 -4.91
CA VAL A 101 -1.35 -6.03 -3.81
C VAL A 101 -2.74 -6.47 -3.35
N SER A 102 -3.66 -5.52 -3.22
CA SER A 102 -5.04 -5.79 -2.79
C SER A 102 -5.83 -6.58 -3.84
N GLU A 103 -5.60 -6.31 -5.12
CA GLU A 103 -6.18 -7.05 -6.23
C GLU A 103 -5.69 -8.51 -6.24
N ILE A 104 -4.38 -8.73 -6.13
CA ILE A 104 -3.80 -10.09 -6.05
C ILE A 104 -4.37 -10.86 -4.84
N GLY A 105 -4.48 -10.20 -3.68
CA GLY A 105 -5.12 -10.80 -2.51
C GLY A 105 -6.58 -11.19 -2.75
N GLY A 106 -7.34 -10.31 -3.38
CA GLY A 106 -8.75 -10.54 -3.76
C GLY A 106 -8.91 -11.68 -4.75
N GLU A 107 -8.08 -11.74 -5.79
CA GLU A 107 -8.10 -12.83 -6.79
C GLU A 107 -7.71 -14.17 -6.16
N THR A 108 -6.73 -14.17 -5.25
CA THR A 108 -6.35 -15.37 -4.49
C THR A 108 -7.54 -15.90 -3.69
N LEU A 109 -8.28 -15.03 -3.00
CA LEU A 109 -9.49 -15.42 -2.28
C LEU A 109 -10.58 -15.95 -3.20
N THR A 110 -10.75 -15.35 -4.37
CA THR A 110 -11.70 -15.80 -5.39
C THR A 110 -11.37 -17.22 -5.87
N MET A 111 -10.10 -17.47 -6.18
CA MET A 111 -9.62 -18.80 -6.56
C MET A 111 -9.87 -19.82 -5.46
N LEU A 112 -9.56 -19.49 -4.21
CA LEU A 112 -9.81 -20.39 -3.08
C LEU A 112 -11.29 -20.66 -2.88
N ASN A 113 -12.15 -19.66 -3.06
CA ASN A 113 -13.61 -19.84 -2.99
C ASN A 113 -14.11 -20.81 -4.06
N HIS A 114 -13.59 -20.75 -5.29
CA HIS A 114 -13.91 -21.71 -6.32
C HIS A 114 -13.49 -23.14 -5.94
N ILE A 115 -12.28 -23.29 -5.38
CA ILE A 115 -11.82 -24.60 -4.88
C ILE A 115 -12.71 -25.11 -3.75
N ASP A 116 -13.09 -24.26 -2.81
CA ASP A 116 -13.98 -24.61 -1.71
C ASP A 116 -15.34 -25.05 -2.22
N ARG A 117 -15.91 -24.38 -3.24
CA ARG A 117 -17.17 -24.76 -3.88
C ARG A 117 -17.09 -26.14 -4.52
N ILE A 118 -16.05 -26.42 -5.32
CA ILE A 118 -15.85 -27.72 -5.95
C ILE A 118 -15.74 -28.81 -4.89
N ARG A 119 -14.99 -28.55 -3.81
CA ARG A 119 -14.86 -29.47 -2.68
C ARG A 119 -16.17 -29.69 -1.95
N ALA A 120 -16.95 -28.62 -1.75
CA ALA A 120 -18.25 -28.68 -1.10
C ALA A 120 -19.28 -29.48 -1.94
N GLU A 121 -19.29 -29.29 -3.25
CA GLU A 121 -20.11 -30.08 -4.17
C GLU A 121 -19.77 -31.57 -4.11
N SER A 122 -18.48 -31.92 -4.11
CA SER A 122 -18.03 -33.31 -4.00
C SER A 122 -18.47 -33.93 -2.68
N LYS A 123 -18.24 -33.23 -1.54
CA LYS A 123 -18.69 -33.70 -0.22
C LYS A 123 -20.20 -33.82 -0.11
N ALA A 124 -20.96 -32.92 -0.72
CA ALA A 124 -22.41 -32.96 -0.73
C ALA A 124 -22.94 -34.18 -1.50
N LYS A 125 -22.38 -34.46 -2.68
CA LYS A 125 -22.72 -35.68 -3.46
C LYS A 125 -22.39 -36.95 -2.68
N GLU A 126 -21.20 -37.03 -2.09
CA GLU A 126 -20.80 -38.19 -1.28
C GLU A 126 -21.71 -38.38 -0.06
N ALA A 127 -22.21 -37.31 0.56
CA ALA A 127 -23.17 -37.40 1.66
C ALA A 127 -24.50 -38.00 1.24
N VAL A 128 -25.02 -37.60 0.06
CA VAL A 128 -26.25 -38.17 -0.49
C VAL A 128 -26.08 -39.65 -0.83
N GLU A 129 -24.97 -40.00 -1.48
CA GLU A 129 -24.66 -41.40 -1.84
C GLU A 129 -24.59 -42.30 -0.58
N LYS A 130 -23.89 -41.87 0.47
CA LYS A 130 -23.81 -42.59 1.73
C LYS A 130 -25.16 -42.82 2.41
N GLU A 131 -26.03 -41.82 2.40
CA GLU A 131 -27.38 -41.96 2.98
C GLU A 131 -28.27 -42.83 2.10
N GLN A 132 -28.16 -42.79 0.77
CA GLN A 132 -28.85 -43.70 -0.14
C GLN A 132 -28.46 -45.17 0.10
N GLU A 133 -27.15 -45.42 0.30
CA GLU A 133 -26.66 -46.75 0.61
C GLU A 133 -27.19 -47.32 1.95
N LYS A 134 -27.35 -46.45 2.96
CA LYS A 134 -27.94 -46.83 4.25
C LYS A 134 -29.43 -47.12 4.14
N SER A 135 -30.11 -46.41 3.25
CA SER A 135 -31.57 -46.45 3.04
C SER A 135 -32.00 -47.48 2.00
N LYS A 136 -31.19 -48.51 1.73
CA LYS A 136 -31.38 -49.49 0.64
C LYS A 136 -32.76 -50.12 0.53
N ASN A 137 -33.56 -50.19 1.62
CA ASN A 137 -34.88 -50.78 1.65
C ASN A 137 -36.04 -49.80 1.38
N LYS A 138 -35.81 -48.45 1.45
CA LYS A 138 -36.88 -47.48 1.33
C LYS A 138 -36.62 -46.41 0.25
N GLY A 139 -35.38 -46.22 -0.11
CA GLY A 139 -34.93 -45.10 -0.94
C GLY A 139 -35.08 -43.75 -0.24
N LEU A 140 -34.37 -42.73 -0.72
CA LEU A 140 -34.54 -41.35 -0.28
C LEU A 140 -35.47 -40.62 -1.28
N THR A 141 -36.39 -39.81 -0.78
CA THR A 141 -37.15 -38.89 -1.63
C THR A 141 -36.24 -37.79 -2.19
N GLU A 142 -36.66 -37.13 -3.26
CA GLU A 142 -35.92 -36.01 -3.84
C GLU A 142 -35.70 -34.87 -2.81
N GLU A 143 -36.73 -34.59 -1.98
CA GLU A 143 -36.62 -33.57 -0.93
C GLU A 143 -35.59 -33.93 0.13
N GLU A 144 -35.54 -35.20 0.54
CA GLU A 144 -34.56 -35.70 1.50
C GLU A 144 -33.14 -35.62 0.93
N GLN A 145 -32.95 -36.02 -0.33
CA GLN A 145 -31.67 -35.90 -1.04
C GLN A 145 -31.20 -34.45 -1.15
N GLN A 146 -32.09 -33.55 -1.52
CA GLN A 146 -31.80 -32.13 -1.64
C GLN A 146 -31.40 -31.55 -0.29
N LYS A 147 -32.09 -31.88 0.78
CA LYS A 147 -31.77 -31.42 2.11
C LYS A 147 -30.39 -31.90 2.58
N ILE A 148 -30.10 -33.18 2.37
CA ILE A 148 -28.77 -33.75 2.73
C ILE A 148 -27.66 -33.05 1.95
N TYR A 149 -27.89 -32.83 0.65
CA TYR A 149 -26.96 -32.11 -0.21
C TYR A 149 -26.69 -30.70 0.32
N GLU A 150 -27.75 -29.92 0.56
CA GLU A 150 -27.63 -28.54 1.01
C GLU A 150 -26.93 -28.43 2.37
N ASP A 151 -27.28 -29.30 3.33
CA ASP A 151 -26.65 -29.29 4.66
C ASP A 151 -25.15 -29.64 4.59
N ALA A 152 -24.81 -30.64 3.78
CA ALA A 152 -23.43 -31.06 3.58
C ALA A 152 -22.62 -30.00 2.82
N TYR A 153 -23.23 -29.37 1.81
CA TYR A 153 -22.63 -28.27 1.05
C TYR A 153 -22.35 -27.06 1.95
N LYS A 154 -23.33 -26.60 2.72
CA LYS A 154 -23.17 -25.48 3.67
C LYS A 154 -22.10 -25.77 4.70
N LYS A 155 -22.10 -26.97 5.27
CA LYS A 155 -21.07 -27.39 6.22
C LYS A 155 -19.67 -27.34 5.59
N ALA A 156 -19.52 -27.90 4.40
CA ALA A 156 -18.23 -27.93 3.72
C ALA A 156 -17.73 -26.53 3.32
N MET A 157 -18.62 -25.63 2.92
CA MET A 157 -18.30 -24.23 2.65
C MET A 157 -17.87 -23.47 3.90
N ASN A 158 -18.50 -23.73 5.05
CA ASN A 158 -18.13 -23.10 6.32
C ASN A 158 -16.75 -23.56 6.84
N GLU A 159 -16.31 -24.74 6.40
CA GLU A 159 -14.97 -25.31 6.69
C GLU A 159 -13.96 -24.95 5.60
N GLY A 160 -14.32 -24.12 4.62
CA GLY A 160 -13.50 -23.77 3.47
C GLY A 160 -12.33 -22.84 3.79
N MET A 161 -11.33 -22.85 2.93
CA MET A 161 -10.13 -22.00 3.05
C MET A 161 -10.44 -20.52 2.87
N SER A 162 -11.44 -20.18 2.07
CA SER A 162 -11.85 -18.79 1.82
C SER A 162 -12.80 -18.21 2.87
N THR A 163 -13.26 -19.05 3.80
CA THR A 163 -14.22 -18.64 4.84
C THR A 163 -13.61 -17.65 5.81
N MET A 164 -14.41 -16.68 6.27
CA MET A 164 -14.02 -15.74 7.31
C MET A 164 -13.58 -16.51 8.57
N GLY A 165 -12.39 -16.16 9.05
CA GLY A 165 -11.80 -16.82 10.23
C GLY A 165 -10.98 -18.08 9.94
N SER A 166 -10.95 -18.58 8.69
CA SER A 166 -10.00 -19.67 8.36
C SER A 166 -8.56 -19.16 8.42
N ASP A 167 -7.62 -20.06 8.78
CA ASP A 167 -6.19 -19.73 8.83
C ASP A 167 -5.68 -19.22 7.49
N THR A 168 -6.16 -19.79 6.40
CA THR A 168 -5.78 -19.38 5.04
C THR A 168 -6.27 -17.97 4.74
N ARG A 169 -7.53 -17.64 5.07
CA ARG A 169 -8.07 -16.30 4.89
C ARG A 169 -7.32 -15.28 5.72
N GLN A 170 -7.08 -15.57 6.99
CA GLN A 170 -6.30 -14.72 7.88
C GLN A 170 -4.87 -14.51 7.36
N GLY A 171 -4.26 -15.58 6.81
CA GLY A 171 -2.94 -15.49 6.19
C GLY A 171 -2.89 -14.55 5.00
N ILE A 172 -3.91 -14.56 4.13
CA ILE A 172 -4.01 -13.64 2.99
C ILE A 172 -4.20 -12.21 3.46
N ASP A 173 -5.13 -11.96 4.39
CA ASP A 173 -5.41 -10.65 4.94
C ASP A 173 -4.16 -10.05 5.60
N MET A 174 -3.41 -10.86 6.35
CA MET A 174 -2.14 -10.49 6.96
C MET A 174 -1.08 -10.17 5.90
N ALA A 175 -0.93 -11.00 4.88
CA ALA A 175 0.04 -10.80 3.81
C ALA A 175 -0.18 -9.47 3.08
N VAL A 176 -1.42 -9.19 2.68
CA VAL A 176 -1.79 -7.95 2.01
C VAL A 176 -1.52 -6.76 2.92
N SER A 177 -1.87 -6.86 4.20
CA SER A 177 -1.63 -5.79 5.18
C SER A 177 -0.15 -5.49 5.38
N ILE A 178 0.69 -6.52 5.53
CA ILE A 178 2.15 -6.37 5.69
C ILE A 178 2.76 -5.71 4.45
N ILE A 179 2.46 -6.24 3.26
CA ILE A 179 3.06 -5.75 2.03
C ILE A 179 2.61 -4.31 1.75
N ASN A 180 1.33 -4.00 1.93
CA ASN A 180 0.81 -2.63 1.78
C ASN A 180 1.42 -1.67 2.81
N GLY A 181 1.61 -2.12 4.05
CA GLY A 181 2.27 -1.32 5.09
C GLY A 181 3.72 -0.98 4.72
N LEU A 182 4.45 -1.94 4.17
CA LEU A 182 5.83 -1.73 3.72
C LEU A 182 5.92 -0.79 2.51
N ILE A 183 5.05 -0.95 1.52
CA ILE A 183 4.98 -0.06 0.35
C ILE A 183 4.62 1.37 0.78
N SER A 184 3.65 1.53 1.66
CA SER A 184 3.21 2.83 2.16
C SER A 184 4.26 3.53 3.05
N GLY A 185 5.15 2.76 3.68
CA GLY A 185 6.23 3.24 4.55
C GLY A 185 7.51 3.66 3.82
N ASP A 186 7.41 4.26 2.62
CA ASP A 186 8.51 4.74 1.79
C ASP A 186 9.36 3.63 1.11
N MET A 187 8.91 2.39 1.17
CA MET A 187 9.54 1.27 0.45
C MET A 187 8.93 1.05 -0.94
N ALA A 188 8.25 2.08 -1.48
CA ALA A 188 7.75 2.07 -2.85
C ALA A 188 8.92 1.92 -3.84
N GLY A 189 8.80 0.97 -4.76
CA GLY A 189 9.90 0.58 -5.64
C GLY A 189 10.82 -0.49 -5.03
N ALA A 190 10.75 -0.72 -3.74
CA ALA A 190 11.50 -1.74 -3.04
C ALA A 190 11.08 -3.16 -3.42
N ALA A 191 9.80 -3.37 -3.68
CA ALA A 191 9.29 -4.65 -4.13
C ALA A 191 9.80 -5.01 -5.54
N ALA A 192 9.98 -4.00 -6.40
CA ALA A 192 10.42 -4.22 -7.79
C ALA A 192 11.93 -4.47 -7.95
N GLY A 193 12.76 -4.08 -7.00
CA GLY A 193 14.17 -3.90 -7.31
C GLY A 193 15.22 -4.42 -6.34
N GLY A 194 14.96 -5.21 -5.34
CA GLY A 194 16.04 -5.72 -4.49
C GLY A 194 15.79 -5.72 -3.00
N LEU A 195 14.66 -5.18 -2.57
CA LEU A 195 14.23 -5.28 -1.17
C LEU A 195 13.30 -6.48 -0.92
N ALA A 196 12.95 -7.26 -1.93
CA ALA A 196 12.19 -8.49 -1.76
C ALA A 196 12.77 -9.41 -0.66
N PRO A 197 14.10 -9.60 -0.52
CA PRO A 197 14.66 -10.37 0.58
C PRO A 197 14.39 -9.74 1.96
N LYS A 198 14.41 -8.41 2.07
CA LYS A 198 14.09 -7.72 3.34
C LYS A 198 12.61 -7.86 3.68
N ILE A 199 11.73 -7.71 2.69
CA ILE A 199 10.30 -7.92 2.85
C ILE A 199 10.03 -9.36 3.27
N ALA A 200 10.66 -10.34 2.63
CA ALA A 200 10.55 -11.75 2.98
C ALA A 200 10.99 -12.02 4.44
N THR A 201 12.04 -11.37 4.90
CA THR A 201 12.50 -11.48 6.29
C THR A 201 11.47 -10.92 7.28
N ILE A 202 10.88 -9.76 6.98
CA ILE A 202 9.84 -9.15 7.81
C ILE A 202 8.59 -10.04 7.84
N ILE A 203 8.17 -10.55 6.68
CA ILE A 203 7.06 -11.51 6.58
C ILE A 203 7.32 -12.72 7.48
N LYS A 204 8.51 -13.32 7.39
CA LYS A 204 8.89 -14.46 8.22
C LYS A 204 8.78 -14.16 9.71
N GLN A 205 9.28 -12.99 10.14
CA GLN A 205 9.23 -12.57 11.55
C GLN A 205 7.79 -12.34 12.04
N GLN A 206 6.95 -11.69 11.22
CA GLN A 206 5.57 -11.37 11.58
C GLN A 206 4.60 -12.54 11.46
N THR A 207 4.97 -13.59 10.71
CA THR A 207 4.18 -14.80 10.54
C THR A 207 4.77 -16.00 11.30
N GLU A 208 5.68 -15.74 12.24
CA GLU A 208 6.28 -16.78 13.06
C GLU A 208 5.20 -17.56 13.83
N GLY A 209 5.25 -18.88 13.76
CA GLY A 209 4.24 -19.77 14.37
C GLY A 209 2.99 -20.03 13.51
N ASN A 210 2.80 -19.30 12.39
CA ASN A 210 1.70 -19.54 11.46
C ASN A 210 2.22 -19.92 10.07
N THR A 211 2.38 -21.22 9.83
CA THR A 211 2.93 -21.77 8.58
C THR A 211 2.08 -21.39 7.37
N VAL A 212 0.75 -21.37 7.51
CA VAL A 212 -0.17 -21.02 6.41
C VAL A 212 0.00 -19.57 6.04
N ALA A 213 -0.04 -18.66 7.03
CA ALA A 213 0.19 -17.24 6.80
C ALA A 213 1.55 -16.97 6.16
N ASN A 214 2.60 -17.65 6.62
CA ASN A 214 3.94 -17.53 6.07
C ASN A 214 3.97 -17.94 4.58
N THR A 215 3.47 -19.12 4.24
CA THR A 215 3.46 -19.63 2.87
C THR A 215 2.66 -18.74 1.94
N VAL A 216 1.47 -18.33 2.34
CA VAL A 216 0.60 -17.44 1.54
C VAL A 216 1.23 -16.07 1.35
N SER A 217 1.82 -15.50 2.39
CA SER A 217 2.50 -14.20 2.31
C SER A 217 3.66 -14.22 1.32
N HIS A 218 4.46 -15.29 1.32
CA HIS A 218 5.55 -15.44 0.35
C HIS A 218 5.03 -15.64 -1.07
N ALA A 219 3.94 -16.36 -1.27
CA ALA A 219 3.32 -16.54 -2.59
C ALA A 219 2.79 -15.20 -3.14
N ILE A 220 2.11 -14.40 -2.33
CA ILE A 220 1.62 -13.08 -2.72
C ILE A 220 2.79 -12.14 -3.01
N LEU A 221 3.82 -12.11 -2.16
CA LEU A 221 5.01 -11.31 -2.42
C LEU A 221 5.66 -11.67 -3.76
N GLY A 222 5.80 -12.98 -4.04
CA GLY A 222 6.33 -13.45 -5.32
C GLY A 222 5.52 -12.99 -6.51
N ALA A 223 4.20 -13.07 -6.44
CA ALA A 223 3.30 -12.59 -7.49
C ALA A 223 3.39 -11.07 -7.70
N VAL A 224 3.41 -10.29 -6.63
CA VAL A 224 3.58 -8.82 -6.69
C VAL A 224 4.91 -8.45 -7.32
N VAL A 225 6.01 -9.08 -6.91
CA VAL A 225 7.35 -8.82 -7.47
C VAL A 225 7.40 -9.17 -8.95
N ALA A 226 6.84 -10.30 -9.37
CA ALA A 226 6.80 -10.72 -10.76
C ALA A 226 6.02 -9.74 -11.63
N GLU A 227 4.87 -9.27 -11.17
CA GLU A 227 4.04 -8.29 -11.89
C GLU A 227 4.77 -6.93 -12.03
N LEU A 228 5.34 -6.44 -10.94
CA LEU A 228 6.09 -5.18 -10.97
C LEU A 228 7.33 -5.25 -11.86
N GLN A 229 8.05 -6.37 -11.89
CA GLN A 229 9.17 -6.58 -12.78
C GLN A 229 8.74 -6.69 -14.25
N GLY A 230 7.63 -7.39 -14.51
CA GLY A 230 7.04 -7.50 -15.84
C GLY A 230 6.60 -6.13 -16.39
N ASN A 231 5.95 -5.34 -15.60
CA ASN A 231 5.52 -3.98 -15.97
C ASN A 231 6.71 -3.04 -16.20
N SER A 232 7.75 -3.11 -15.38
CA SER A 232 8.98 -2.31 -15.57
C SER A 232 9.68 -2.64 -16.88
N ALA A 233 9.75 -3.91 -17.25
CA ALA A 233 10.35 -4.34 -18.52
C ALA A 233 9.55 -3.84 -19.74
N ASN A 234 8.23 -3.78 -19.63
CA ASN A 234 7.35 -3.27 -20.69
C ASN A 234 7.51 -1.75 -20.87
N VAL A 235 7.66 -1.00 -19.79
CA VAL A 235 7.90 0.45 -19.82
C VAL A 235 9.26 0.77 -20.45
N GLU A 236 10.30 0.01 -20.14
CA GLU A 236 11.62 0.19 -20.76
C GLU A 236 11.62 -0.14 -22.25
N ARG A 237 10.88 -1.17 -22.69
CA ARG A 237 10.73 -1.52 -24.11
C ARG A 237 10.01 -0.42 -24.88
N SER A 238 8.96 0.16 -24.32
CA SER A 238 8.23 1.26 -24.98
C SER A 238 9.06 2.54 -25.10
N LYS A 239 9.96 2.82 -24.18
CA LYS A 239 10.89 3.96 -24.25
C LYS A 239 12.02 3.78 -25.29
N LYS A 240 12.33 2.54 -25.68
CA LYS A 240 13.35 2.26 -26.70
C LYS A 240 12.81 2.22 -28.13
N VAL A 241 11.50 2.22 -28.31
CA VAL A 241 10.82 2.13 -29.61
C VAL A 241 10.26 3.50 -30.06
N GLY A 242 10.26 4.53 -29.22
CA GLY A 242 9.92 5.91 -29.53
C GLY A 242 11.14 6.80 -29.57
#